data_a07bfa9f898dd221ba36fdc904310303
#
_entry.id   a07bfa9f898dd221ba36fdc904310303
#
_cell.length_a   1.000
_cell.length_b   1.000
_cell.length_c   1.000
_cell.angle_alpha   90.00
_cell.angle_beta   90.00
_cell.angle_gamma   90.00
#
_symmetry.space_group_name_H-M   'P 1'
#
loop_
_entity.id
_entity.type
_entity.pdbx_description
1 polymer ?
#
loop_
_entity_poly.entity_id
_entity_poly.type
_entity_poly.pdbx_seq_one_letter_code
_entity_poly.pdbx_strand_id
1 'polypeptide(L)'
;IELERCDALGVRWLVLHPGAHVGTGEKAGLTRMARALGDVHIATPGLHARILLETTAGQGTRLGHQFEHLAWLLEHTVEGERLGICLDTCHAFAAGYELRTPAGYAATIEAFDQTIGLGRLKAVHLNDSKGELGSRKDRHEHIGQGHIGLAGFRQLLNDPRMERLPGLLETPKSDDLHEDRQNLTVLRSLRKT
;
A
#
# COMPACT_ATOMS: atom_id res chain seq x y z
N ILE A 1 19.61 8.51 3.49
CA ILE A 1 19.73 9.24 2.19
C ILE A 1 18.34 9.55 1.62
N GLU A 2 17.47 8.56 1.32
CA GLU A 2 16.18 8.83 0.64
C GLU A 2 15.22 9.67 1.50
N LEU A 3 15.11 9.43 2.81
CA LEU A 3 14.33 10.28 3.71
C LEU A 3 14.84 11.72 3.75
N GLU A 4 16.15 11.92 3.77
CA GLU A 4 16.77 13.25 3.73
C GLU A 4 16.48 13.97 2.41
N ARG A 5 16.50 13.24 1.29
CA ARG A 5 16.09 13.77 -0.03
C ARG A 5 14.63 14.16 -0.04
N CYS A 6 13.74 13.29 0.48
CA CYS A 6 12.32 13.60 0.62
C CYS A 6 12.11 14.86 1.45
N ASP A 7 12.77 14.97 2.58
CA ASP A 7 12.67 16.13 3.49
C ASP A 7 13.14 17.41 2.80
N ALA A 8 14.30 17.38 2.13
CA ALA A 8 14.84 18.54 1.38
C ALA A 8 13.94 18.98 0.23
N LEU A 9 13.18 18.08 -0.37
CA LEU A 9 12.21 18.36 -1.45
C LEU A 9 10.80 18.69 -0.94
N GLY A 10 10.58 18.66 0.37
CA GLY A 10 9.24 18.84 0.96
C GLY A 10 8.29 17.66 0.68
N VAL A 11 8.82 16.50 0.29
CA VAL A 11 8.04 15.28 0.08
C VAL A 11 7.79 14.59 1.42
N ARG A 12 6.54 14.54 1.83
CA ARG A 12 6.18 14.07 3.18
C ARG A 12 6.29 12.55 3.36
N TRP A 13 6.04 11.78 2.31
CA TRP A 13 5.87 10.34 2.38
C TRP A 13 6.82 9.61 1.45
N LEU A 14 7.57 8.65 1.98
CA LEU A 14 8.40 7.71 1.25
C LEU A 14 7.81 6.31 1.39
N VAL A 15 7.34 5.72 0.30
CA VAL A 15 6.76 4.37 0.31
C VAL A 15 7.87 3.33 0.30
N LEU A 16 7.69 2.28 1.10
CA LEU A 16 8.66 1.20 1.29
C LEU A 16 7.97 -0.15 1.45
N HIS A 17 8.34 -1.13 0.63
CA HIS A 17 7.99 -2.53 0.88
C HIS A 17 8.70 -3.05 2.13
N PRO A 18 8.02 -3.83 3.01
CA PRO A 18 8.63 -4.36 4.25
C PRO A 18 9.72 -5.43 4.04
N GLY A 19 10.19 -5.64 2.82
CA GLY A 19 11.25 -6.58 2.50
C GLY A 19 10.80 -8.04 2.46
N ALA A 20 11.72 -8.96 2.71
CA ALA A 20 11.50 -10.40 2.63
C ALA A 20 12.24 -11.17 3.73
N HIS A 21 11.68 -12.29 4.16
CA HIS A 21 12.33 -13.13 5.19
C HIS A 21 13.40 -14.09 4.66
N VAL A 22 13.49 -14.27 3.34
CA VAL A 22 14.54 -15.07 2.63
C VAL A 22 14.82 -16.42 3.29
N GLY A 23 13.76 -17.18 3.61
CA GLY A 23 13.87 -18.51 4.22
C GLY A 23 14.03 -18.55 5.74
N THR A 24 14.22 -17.41 6.42
CA THR A 24 14.41 -17.39 7.90
C THR A 24 13.12 -17.38 8.71
N GLY A 25 11.98 -17.35 8.03
CA GLY A 25 10.65 -17.23 8.63
C GLY A 25 10.19 -15.78 8.86
N GLU A 26 8.87 -15.57 8.84
CA GLU A 26 8.25 -14.25 8.90
C GLU A 26 8.64 -13.47 10.17
N LYS A 27 8.56 -14.11 11.34
CA LYS A 27 8.91 -13.46 12.61
C LYS A 27 10.34 -12.91 12.61
N ALA A 28 11.32 -13.70 12.14
CA ALA A 28 12.70 -13.25 12.06
C ALA A 28 12.90 -12.13 11.05
N GLY A 29 12.18 -12.20 9.92
CA GLY A 29 12.16 -11.15 8.90
C GLY A 29 11.58 -9.84 9.42
N LEU A 30 10.42 -9.88 10.08
CA LEU A 30 9.79 -8.72 10.71
C LEU A 30 10.69 -8.09 11.78
N THR A 31 11.32 -8.91 12.62
CA THR A 31 12.25 -8.43 13.66
C THR A 31 13.43 -7.65 13.05
N ARG A 32 14.02 -8.16 11.95
CA ARG A 32 15.10 -7.45 11.25
C ARG A 32 14.61 -6.14 10.65
N MET A 33 13.41 -6.15 10.07
CA MET A 33 12.83 -4.95 9.46
C MET A 33 12.53 -3.87 10.51
N ALA A 34 11.89 -4.23 11.63
CA ALA A 34 11.62 -3.29 12.72
C ALA A 34 12.90 -2.65 13.28
N ARG A 35 13.96 -3.46 13.44
CA ARG A 35 15.27 -2.95 13.86
C ARG A 35 15.84 -1.96 12.85
N ALA A 36 15.85 -2.32 11.55
CA ALA A 36 16.38 -1.44 10.50
C ALA A 36 15.62 -0.12 10.41
N LEU A 37 14.29 -0.15 10.55
CA LEU A 37 13.47 1.07 10.58
C LEU A 37 13.79 1.92 11.81
N GLY A 38 13.96 1.30 12.98
CA GLY A 38 14.36 1.98 14.19
C GLY A 38 15.74 2.64 14.06
N ASP A 39 16.71 1.94 13.49
CA ASP A 39 18.05 2.48 13.22
C ASP A 39 17.97 3.71 12.28
N VAL A 40 17.09 3.68 11.27
CA VAL A 40 16.83 4.82 10.38
C VAL A 40 16.22 5.98 11.16
N HIS A 41 15.23 5.74 12.02
CA HIS A 41 14.60 6.79 12.83
C HIS A 41 15.60 7.47 13.77
N ILE A 42 16.45 6.67 14.42
CA ILE A 42 17.52 7.19 15.31
C ILE A 42 18.53 8.02 14.51
N ALA A 43 18.89 7.59 13.30
CA ALA A 43 19.84 8.30 12.45
C ALA A 43 19.27 9.57 11.78
N THR A 44 17.94 9.74 11.78
CA THR A 44 17.26 10.85 11.11
C THR A 44 16.30 11.58 12.06
N PRO A 45 16.79 12.11 13.20
CA PRO A 45 15.93 12.84 14.13
C PRO A 45 15.44 14.15 13.49
N GLY A 46 14.19 14.51 13.75
CA GLY A 46 13.65 15.82 13.36
C GLY A 46 13.24 15.97 11.89
N LEU A 47 13.43 14.96 11.04
CA LEU A 47 12.93 15.03 9.67
C LEU A 47 11.39 15.03 9.65
N HIS A 48 10.81 15.83 8.75
CA HIS A 48 9.36 15.86 8.50
C HIS A 48 8.90 14.71 7.58
N ALA A 49 9.78 14.26 6.68
CA ALA A 49 9.54 13.10 5.84
C ALA A 49 9.37 11.82 6.69
N ARG A 50 8.43 10.96 6.29
CA ARG A 50 8.05 9.75 7.01
C ARG A 50 7.96 8.56 6.07
N ILE A 51 8.11 7.36 6.60
CA ILE A 51 7.99 6.12 5.82
C ILE A 51 6.55 5.63 5.86
N LEU A 52 6.04 5.23 4.68
CA LEU A 52 4.82 4.43 4.55
C LEU A 52 5.22 2.99 4.24
N LEU A 53 4.84 2.07 5.12
CA LEU A 53 4.94 0.65 4.83
C LEU A 53 3.83 0.25 3.86
N GLU A 54 4.19 -0.38 2.77
CA GLU A 54 3.24 -0.77 1.75
C GLU A 54 2.74 -2.20 1.96
N THR A 55 1.44 -2.43 1.72
CA THR A 55 0.92 -3.80 1.54
C THR A 55 1.60 -4.46 0.36
N THR A 56 1.90 -5.76 0.44
CA THR A 56 2.54 -6.52 -0.63
C THR A 56 1.68 -7.70 -1.06
N ALA A 57 1.91 -8.20 -2.26
CA ALA A 57 1.20 -9.39 -2.77
C ALA A 57 1.58 -10.70 -2.05
N GLY A 58 2.66 -10.72 -1.28
CA GLY A 58 3.17 -11.94 -0.65
C GLY A 58 3.87 -12.88 -1.63
N GLN A 59 4.40 -12.37 -2.74
CA GLN A 59 5.14 -13.17 -3.70
C GLN A 59 6.44 -13.70 -3.10
N GLY A 60 6.66 -15.00 -3.17
CA GLY A 60 7.84 -15.66 -2.60
C GLY A 60 7.89 -15.55 -1.08
N THR A 61 8.88 -14.84 -0.55
CA THR A 61 9.11 -14.66 0.89
C THR A 61 8.89 -13.22 1.36
N ARG A 62 8.15 -12.41 0.58
CA ARG A 62 7.89 -11.00 0.88
C ARG A 62 6.97 -10.84 2.09
N LEU A 63 7.33 -9.91 2.96
CA LEU A 63 6.57 -9.51 4.14
C LEU A 63 5.57 -8.39 3.78
N GLY A 64 4.56 -8.16 4.64
CA GLY A 64 3.57 -7.10 4.44
C GLY A 64 2.33 -7.52 3.65
N HIS A 65 2.18 -8.80 3.34
CA HIS A 65 0.99 -9.33 2.66
C HIS A 65 -0.17 -9.63 3.63
N GLN A 66 0.07 -9.62 4.91
CA GLN A 66 -0.94 -9.68 5.97
C GLN A 66 -0.94 -8.36 6.72
N PHE A 67 -2.11 -7.86 7.08
CA PHE A 67 -2.24 -6.61 7.84
C PHE A 67 -1.54 -6.72 9.19
N GLU A 68 -1.52 -7.91 9.78
CA GLU A 68 -0.82 -8.24 11.02
C GLU A 68 0.70 -8.01 10.91
N HIS A 69 1.31 -8.23 9.75
CA HIS A 69 2.73 -7.90 9.55
C HIS A 69 2.99 -6.41 9.69
N LEU A 70 2.11 -5.59 9.10
CA LEU A 70 2.23 -4.13 9.14
C LEU A 70 1.94 -3.60 10.55
N ALA A 71 0.89 -4.10 11.20
CA ALA A 71 0.57 -3.75 12.58
C ALA A 71 1.72 -4.09 13.51
N TRP A 72 2.32 -5.27 13.37
CA TRP A 72 3.47 -5.69 14.16
C TRP A 72 4.68 -4.75 13.96
N LEU A 73 4.96 -4.34 12.72
CA LEU A 73 6.05 -3.39 12.43
C LEU A 73 5.79 -2.03 13.05
N LEU A 74 4.56 -1.51 12.99
CA LEU A 74 4.19 -0.25 13.64
C LEU A 74 4.40 -0.29 15.15
N GLU A 75 4.10 -1.41 15.78
CA GLU A 75 4.21 -1.60 17.24
C GLU A 75 5.64 -1.81 17.71
N HIS A 76 6.47 -2.55 16.95
CA HIS A 76 7.79 -2.99 17.38
C HIS A 76 8.95 -2.17 16.83
N THR A 77 8.69 -1.17 16.00
CA THR A 77 9.71 -0.24 15.53
C THR A 77 9.89 0.91 16.52
N VAL A 78 11.13 1.27 16.83
CA VAL A 78 11.43 2.46 17.62
C VAL A 78 10.86 3.70 16.90
N GLU A 79 10.13 4.55 17.63
CA GLU A 79 9.37 5.67 17.05
C GLU A 79 8.39 5.23 15.94
N GLY A 80 7.67 4.13 16.15
CA GLY A 80 6.72 3.58 15.18
C GLY A 80 5.56 4.52 14.84
N GLU A 81 5.33 5.56 15.62
CA GLU A 81 4.40 6.65 15.30
C GLU A 81 4.85 7.47 14.07
N ARG A 82 6.13 7.42 13.70
CA ARG A 82 6.66 8.01 12.46
C ARG A 82 6.35 7.20 11.22
N LEU A 83 5.85 5.98 11.36
CA LEU A 83 5.42 5.12 10.26
C LEU A 83 3.95 5.36 9.92
N GLY A 84 3.61 5.23 8.66
CA GLY A 84 2.25 5.12 8.16
C GLY A 84 2.13 3.92 7.22
N ILE A 85 0.97 3.80 6.58
CA ILE A 85 0.67 2.71 5.65
C ILE A 85 0.30 3.28 4.28
N CYS A 86 0.77 2.62 3.23
CA CYS A 86 0.28 2.71 1.87
C CYS A 86 -0.46 1.42 1.53
N LEU A 87 -1.73 1.52 1.17
CA LEU A 87 -2.52 0.39 0.69
C LEU A 87 -2.39 0.31 -0.84
N ASP A 88 -1.74 -0.72 -1.36
CA ASP A 88 -1.79 -1.02 -2.78
C ASP A 88 -2.95 -1.97 -3.07
N THR A 89 -3.82 -1.60 -4.00
CA THR A 89 -5.03 -2.36 -4.35
C THR A 89 -4.71 -3.69 -5.05
N CYS A 90 -3.71 -3.71 -5.94
CA CYS A 90 -3.24 -4.93 -6.59
C CYS A 90 -2.64 -5.90 -5.57
N HIS A 91 -1.78 -5.39 -4.69
CA HIS A 91 -1.10 -6.20 -3.69
C HIS A 91 -2.08 -6.78 -2.67
N ALA A 92 -2.98 -5.97 -2.13
CA ALA A 92 -4.01 -6.44 -1.19
C ALA A 92 -4.89 -7.50 -1.84
N PHE A 93 -5.35 -7.28 -3.08
CA PHE A 93 -6.14 -8.25 -3.82
C PHE A 93 -5.38 -9.56 -4.08
N ALA A 94 -4.13 -9.46 -4.53
CA ALA A 94 -3.28 -10.63 -4.74
C ALA A 94 -2.93 -11.36 -3.44
N ALA A 95 -2.94 -10.68 -2.30
CA ALA A 95 -2.77 -11.28 -0.97
C ALA A 95 -4.04 -11.98 -0.45
N GLY A 96 -5.21 -11.73 -1.07
CA GLY A 96 -6.48 -12.41 -0.72
C GLY A 96 -7.55 -11.49 -0.15
N TYR A 97 -7.31 -10.18 -0.08
CA TYR A 97 -8.30 -9.20 0.37
C TYR A 97 -9.25 -8.84 -0.77
N GLU A 98 -10.53 -9.18 -0.62
CA GLU A 98 -11.54 -8.99 -1.65
C GLU A 98 -11.94 -7.51 -1.79
N LEU A 99 -11.85 -6.96 -2.99
CA LEU A 99 -12.16 -5.56 -3.27
C LEU A 99 -13.31 -5.38 -4.28
N ARG A 100 -13.74 -6.45 -4.96
CA ARG A 100 -14.68 -6.39 -6.11
C ARG A 100 -16.12 -6.20 -5.68
N THR A 101 -16.53 -6.85 -4.60
CA THR A 101 -17.92 -6.83 -4.14
C THR A 101 -18.11 -5.87 -2.96
N PRO A 102 -19.30 -5.26 -2.76
CA PRO A 102 -19.54 -4.38 -1.63
C PRO A 102 -19.26 -5.05 -0.27
N ALA A 103 -19.67 -6.29 -0.11
CA ALA A 103 -19.43 -7.04 1.13
C ALA A 103 -17.93 -7.36 1.33
N GLY A 104 -17.23 -7.77 0.28
CA GLY A 104 -15.79 -8.07 0.34
C GLY A 104 -14.95 -6.82 0.62
N TYR A 105 -15.26 -5.72 -0.07
CA TYR A 105 -14.62 -4.43 0.19
C TYR A 105 -14.84 -3.98 1.63
N ALA A 106 -16.09 -4.02 2.12
CA ALA A 106 -16.41 -3.63 3.49
C ALA A 106 -15.64 -4.49 4.50
N ALA A 107 -15.60 -5.82 4.31
CA ALA A 107 -14.86 -6.74 5.17
C ALA A 107 -13.35 -6.47 5.14
N THR A 108 -12.78 -6.16 3.97
CA THR A 108 -11.36 -5.82 3.82
C THR A 108 -11.00 -4.55 4.58
N ILE A 109 -11.78 -3.47 4.41
CA ILE A 109 -11.51 -2.22 5.10
C ILE A 109 -11.76 -2.33 6.61
N GLU A 110 -12.76 -3.10 7.03
CA GLU A 110 -12.99 -3.41 8.44
C GLU A 110 -11.82 -4.17 9.06
N ALA A 111 -11.32 -5.22 8.38
CA ALA A 111 -10.14 -5.97 8.82
C ALA A 111 -8.89 -5.06 8.92
N PHE A 112 -8.70 -4.15 7.95
CA PHE A 112 -7.63 -3.17 8.01
C PHE A 112 -7.77 -2.26 9.23
N ASP A 113 -8.97 -1.73 9.48
CA ASP A 113 -9.22 -0.80 10.59
C ASP A 113 -9.03 -1.48 11.94
N GLN A 114 -9.54 -2.69 12.10
CA GLN A 114 -9.38 -3.46 13.34
C GLN A 114 -7.93 -3.87 13.64
N THR A 115 -7.14 -4.14 12.60
CA THR A 115 -5.76 -4.64 12.74
C THR A 115 -4.74 -3.49 12.85
N ILE A 116 -4.89 -2.46 12.01
CA ILE A 116 -3.91 -1.37 11.85
C ILE A 116 -4.46 -0.03 12.33
N GLY A 117 -5.74 0.21 12.08
CA GLY A 117 -6.41 1.49 12.25
C GLY A 117 -6.31 2.38 11.01
N LEU A 118 -7.45 2.88 10.51
CA LEU A 118 -7.53 3.76 9.34
C LEU A 118 -6.76 5.07 9.52
N GLY A 119 -6.54 5.51 10.75
CA GLY A 119 -5.69 6.67 11.05
C GLY A 119 -4.24 6.53 10.59
N ARG A 120 -3.75 5.31 10.38
CA ARG A 120 -2.42 4.99 9.86
C ARG A 120 -2.33 4.98 8.35
N LEU A 121 -3.45 4.86 7.62
CA LEU A 121 -3.49 4.90 6.17
C LEU A 121 -3.24 6.33 5.68
N LYS A 122 -2.22 6.52 4.84
CA LYS A 122 -1.78 7.85 4.38
C LYS A 122 -1.73 7.99 2.86
N ALA A 123 -1.69 6.89 2.13
CA ALA A 123 -1.72 6.86 0.68
C ALA A 123 -2.34 5.55 0.18
N VAL A 124 -2.81 5.57 -1.05
CA VAL A 124 -3.31 4.38 -1.76
C VAL A 124 -2.63 4.30 -3.12
N HIS A 125 -2.03 3.16 -3.43
CA HIS A 125 -1.66 2.84 -4.80
C HIS A 125 -2.87 2.23 -5.51
N LEU A 126 -3.30 2.88 -6.59
CA LEU A 126 -4.47 2.51 -7.37
C LEU A 126 -4.02 1.71 -8.59
N ASN A 127 -3.86 0.41 -8.41
CA ASN A 127 -3.39 -0.50 -9.44
C ASN A 127 -4.40 -1.65 -9.60
N ASP A 128 -4.80 -1.97 -10.83
CA ASP A 128 -5.56 -3.21 -11.07
C ASP A 128 -4.61 -4.40 -11.07
N SER A 129 -5.12 -5.60 -10.99
CA SER A 129 -4.32 -6.82 -10.84
C SER A 129 -4.46 -7.73 -12.05
N LYS A 130 -3.33 -8.12 -12.66
CA LYS A 130 -3.29 -9.23 -13.65
C LYS A 130 -3.53 -10.58 -13.01
N GLY A 131 -3.25 -10.71 -11.72
CA GLY A 131 -3.48 -11.94 -10.97
C GLY A 131 -4.87 -11.99 -10.36
N GLU A 132 -5.37 -13.19 -10.16
CA GLU A 132 -6.62 -13.43 -9.44
C GLU A 132 -6.49 -13.16 -7.94
N LEU A 133 -7.61 -13.11 -7.24
CA LEU A 133 -7.68 -13.01 -5.80
C LEU A 133 -6.83 -14.10 -5.12
N GLY A 134 -5.94 -13.71 -4.23
CA GLY A 134 -5.08 -14.64 -3.51
C GLY A 134 -3.96 -15.28 -4.35
N SER A 135 -3.71 -14.79 -5.56
CA SER A 135 -2.70 -15.33 -6.48
C SER A 135 -1.26 -15.17 -5.99
N ARG A 136 -1.02 -14.27 -5.07
CA ARG A 136 0.31 -13.85 -4.58
C ARG A 136 1.26 -13.42 -5.71
N LYS A 137 0.71 -12.83 -6.76
CA LYS A 137 1.47 -12.31 -7.91
C LYS A 137 1.42 -10.78 -7.91
N ASP A 138 2.57 -10.18 -7.82
CA ASP A 138 2.78 -8.75 -7.94
C ASP A 138 2.87 -8.39 -9.44
N ARG A 139 1.71 -8.09 -10.05
CA ARG A 139 1.58 -7.77 -11.47
C ARG A 139 0.45 -6.76 -11.66
N HIS A 140 0.83 -5.50 -11.82
CA HIS A 140 -0.10 -4.39 -12.05
C HIS A 140 -0.72 -4.43 -13.44
N GLU A 141 -1.98 -4.02 -13.54
CA GLU A 141 -2.74 -3.84 -14.77
C GLU A 141 -3.39 -2.45 -14.79
N HIS A 142 -3.81 -2.01 -15.95
CA HIS A 142 -4.56 -0.78 -16.14
C HIS A 142 -5.92 -0.84 -15.45
N ILE A 143 -6.38 0.30 -14.95
CA ILE A 143 -7.62 0.40 -14.18
C ILE A 143 -8.82 -0.14 -14.96
N GLY A 144 -9.47 -1.15 -14.41
CA GLY A 144 -10.64 -1.82 -14.99
C GLY A 144 -10.30 -2.89 -16.02
N GLN A 145 -9.02 -3.17 -16.32
CA GLN A 145 -8.59 -4.20 -17.26
C GLN A 145 -8.07 -5.47 -16.57
N GLY A 146 -7.94 -5.44 -15.24
CA GLY A 146 -7.54 -6.57 -14.43
C GLY A 146 -8.70 -7.23 -13.69
N HIS A 147 -8.34 -8.05 -12.71
CA HIS A 147 -9.29 -8.87 -11.95
C HIS A 147 -10.00 -8.10 -10.81
N ILE A 148 -9.55 -6.91 -10.41
CA ILE A 148 -10.28 -6.04 -9.47
C ILE A 148 -11.44 -5.39 -10.23
N GLY A 149 -11.17 -4.87 -11.41
CA GLY A 149 -12.15 -4.26 -12.29
C GLY A 149 -12.74 -2.94 -11.77
N LEU A 150 -13.54 -2.29 -12.60
CA LEU A 150 -14.13 -0.96 -12.29
C LEU A 150 -14.98 -0.95 -11.03
N ALA A 151 -15.61 -2.07 -10.67
CA ALA A 151 -16.48 -2.16 -9.50
C ALA A 151 -15.70 -1.94 -8.19
N GLY A 152 -14.53 -2.54 -8.06
CA GLY A 152 -13.65 -2.36 -6.89
C GLY A 152 -13.19 -0.93 -6.74
N PHE A 153 -12.70 -0.31 -7.82
CA PHE A 153 -12.27 1.09 -7.79
C PHE A 153 -13.43 2.05 -7.51
N ARG A 154 -14.63 1.77 -8.04
CA ARG A 154 -15.82 2.59 -7.72
C ARG A 154 -16.15 2.58 -6.23
N GLN A 155 -16.01 1.44 -5.56
CA GLN A 155 -16.23 1.35 -4.12
C GLN A 155 -15.21 2.19 -3.37
N LEU A 156 -13.92 2.01 -3.64
CA LEU A 156 -12.84 2.71 -2.98
C LEU A 156 -12.92 4.23 -3.17
N LEU A 157 -13.15 4.69 -4.41
CA LEU A 157 -13.19 6.13 -4.73
C LEU A 157 -14.42 6.87 -4.19
N ASN A 158 -15.46 6.13 -3.78
CA ASN A 158 -16.67 6.69 -3.19
C ASN A 158 -16.83 6.35 -1.69
N ASP A 159 -15.80 5.80 -1.09
CA ASP A 159 -15.72 5.62 0.35
C ASP A 159 -15.24 6.93 1.00
N PRO A 160 -16.06 7.58 1.85
CA PRO A 160 -15.68 8.85 2.48
C PRO A 160 -14.42 8.76 3.33
N ARG A 161 -14.06 7.56 3.81
CA ARG A 161 -12.83 7.32 4.58
C ARG A 161 -11.57 7.48 3.73
N MET A 162 -11.69 7.31 2.40
CA MET A 162 -10.60 7.41 1.43
C MET A 162 -10.48 8.77 0.76
N GLU A 163 -11.47 9.66 0.93
CA GLU A 163 -11.62 10.91 0.17
C GLU A 163 -10.39 11.83 0.20
N ARG A 164 -9.71 11.89 1.34
CA ARG A 164 -8.55 12.79 1.56
C ARG A 164 -7.20 12.13 1.33
N LEU A 165 -7.18 10.88 0.96
CA LEU A 165 -5.94 10.16 0.73
C LEU A 165 -5.42 10.42 -0.69
N PRO A 166 -4.12 10.66 -0.87
CA PRO A 166 -3.52 10.68 -2.18
C PRO A 166 -3.59 9.29 -2.81
N GLY A 167 -4.06 9.24 -4.07
CA GLY A 167 -4.04 8.05 -4.90
C GLY A 167 -2.95 8.15 -5.95
N LEU A 168 -2.11 7.14 -6.08
CA LEU A 168 -1.01 7.08 -7.02
C LEU A 168 -1.17 5.88 -7.96
N LEU A 169 -0.65 6.00 -9.18
CA LEU A 169 -0.64 4.93 -10.18
C LEU A 169 0.77 4.38 -10.36
N GLU A 170 0.89 3.06 -10.36
CA GLU A 170 2.10 2.33 -10.73
C GLU A 170 1.80 1.31 -11.84
N THR A 171 0.79 1.61 -12.64
CA THR A 171 0.40 0.81 -13.80
C THR A 171 1.48 0.86 -14.90
N PRO A 172 1.55 -0.14 -15.78
CA PRO A 172 2.45 -0.09 -16.94
C PRO A 172 2.28 1.21 -17.72
N LYS A 173 3.37 1.80 -18.18
CA LYS A 173 3.34 3.08 -18.89
C LYS A 173 4.45 3.20 -19.91
N SER A 174 4.17 3.93 -20.98
CA SER A 174 5.12 4.37 -21.98
C SER A 174 5.75 5.73 -21.60
N ASP A 175 6.76 6.15 -22.34
CA ASP A 175 7.50 7.38 -22.04
C ASP A 175 6.63 8.64 -22.15
N ASP A 176 5.57 8.63 -22.97
CA ASP A 176 4.65 9.76 -23.14
C ASP A 176 3.51 9.80 -22.10
N LEU A 177 3.45 8.80 -21.20
CA LEU A 177 2.50 8.71 -20.09
C LEU A 177 1.01 8.75 -20.52
N HIS A 178 0.70 8.34 -21.76
CA HIS A 178 -0.70 8.38 -22.23
C HIS A 178 -1.58 7.41 -21.44
N GLU A 179 -1.05 6.26 -21.01
CA GLU A 179 -1.77 5.29 -20.19
C GLU A 179 -2.12 5.86 -18.80
N ASP A 180 -1.22 6.63 -18.20
CA ASP A 180 -1.52 7.31 -16.92
C ASP A 180 -2.70 8.29 -17.09
N ARG A 181 -2.73 9.05 -18.21
CA ARG A 181 -3.86 9.95 -18.51
C ARG A 181 -5.17 9.17 -18.71
N GLN A 182 -5.12 8.02 -19.36
CA GLN A 182 -6.28 7.14 -19.54
C GLN A 182 -6.76 6.59 -18.19
N ASN A 183 -5.86 6.01 -17.40
CA ASN A 183 -6.19 5.47 -16.08
C ASN A 183 -6.79 6.55 -15.16
N LEU A 184 -6.23 7.75 -15.14
CA LEU A 184 -6.77 8.88 -14.36
C LEU A 184 -8.17 9.31 -14.86
N THR A 185 -8.40 9.28 -16.16
CA THR A 185 -9.72 9.58 -16.75
C THR A 185 -10.75 8.55 -16.30
N VAL A 186 -10.39 7.27 -16.34
CA VAL A 186 -11.25 6.18 -15.85
C VAL A 186 -11.56 6.39 -14.36
N LEU A 187 -10.55 6.58 -13.52
CA LEU A 187 -10.75 6.79 -12.07
C LEU A 187 -11.66 7.98 -11.78
N ARG A 188 -11.47 9.12 -12.47
CA ARG A 188 -12.32 10.30 -12.31
C ARG A 188 -13.78 10.03 -12.68
N SER A 189 -14.03 9.23 -13.72
CA SER A 189 -15.38 8.87 -14.15
C SER A 189 -16.13 7.95 -13.17
N LEU A 190 -15.41 7.28 -12.27
CA LEU A 190 -16.00 6.39 -11.25
C LEU A 190 -16.45 7.13 -9.99
N ARG A 191 -15.98 8.37 -9.77
CA ARG A 191 -16.40 9.17 -8.61
C ARG A 191 -17.83 9.65 -8.78
N LYS A 192 -18.61 9.58 -7.71
CA LYS A 192 -19.92 10.23 -7.64
C LYS A 192 -19.71 11.75 -7.56
N THR A 193 -20.47 12.46 -8.33
CA THR A 193 -20.59 13.92 -8.28
C THR A 193 -21.44 14.33 -7.09
#